data_217d2f5f6482701a058d3bca40b4bf00
#
_entry.id   217d2f5f6482701a058d3bca40b4bf00
#
_cell.length_a   1.000
_cell.length_b   1.000
_cell.length_c   1.000
_cell.angle_alpha   90.00
_cell.angle_beta   90.00
_cell.angle_gamma   90.00
#
_symmetry.space_group_name_H-M   'P 1'
#
loop_
_entity.id
_entity.type
_entity.pdbx_description
1 polymer ?
#
loop_
_entity_poly.entity_id
_entity_poly.type
_entity_poly.pdbx_seq_one_letter_code
_entity_poly.pdbx_strand_id
1 'polypeptide(L)'
;MSSSPPTSPIHKSDPSSDPRLVEMQANLQKLEHRDWWLWSMAVIVMLLLTFAVVSMNFPGLIKVDDQFFQASLNRAVRGLIGLVLIFNAYTIYQQVTVKRLRRDFSKKIEEMRILQVRAVEFERLALFDSLTGLCNRRVAEERLAAEAARSVRHGHPLTVISIDLDQFKQINDTYGHLAGDRVLKKFARCLESAIRKSDLAARMGGDEFLVLLTECDTSHVHALLERLRPMEIEYGGTKIPICFSAGWVGYEKGETTEQFLERADRTLYVDKRSGRKHENVPVPVS
;
A
#
# COMPACT_ATOMS: atom_id res chain seq x y z
N MET A 1 -26.14 14.94 -30.11
CA MET A 1 -24.70 15.27 -29.95
C MET A 1 -24.33 14.96 -28.51
N SER A 2 -23.73 13.82 -28.33
CA SER A 2 -23.40 13.20 -27.04
C SER A 2 -21.93 13.47 -26.74
N SER A 3 -21.63 14.15 -25.64
CA SER A 3 -20.28 14.29 -25.14
C SER A 3 -20.16 13.53 -23.83
N SER A 4 -19.53 12.37 -23.89
CA SER A 4 -19.11 11.59 -22.74
C SER A 4 -17.99 12.31 -21.98
N PRO A 5 -17.94 12.28 -20.65
CA PRO A 5 -16.83 12.80 -19.89
C PRO A 5 -15.63 11.82 -19.98
N PRO A 6 -14.38 12.32 -20.02
CA PRO A 6 -13.20 11.50 -20.14
C PRO A 6 -12.94 10.72 -18.85
N THR A 7 -12.85 9.41 -18.95
CA THR A 7 -12.27 8.53 -17.95
C THR A 7 -10.78 8.84 -17.82
N SER A 8 -10.37 9.50 -16.74
CA SER A 8 -8.96 9.64 -16.39
C SER A 8 -8.40 8.28 -15.95
N PRO A 9 -7.38 7.76 -16.61
CA PRO A 9 -6.66 6.60 -16.12
C PRO A 9 -5.90 6.99 -14.85
N ILE A 10 -5.97 6.17 -13.81
CA ILE A 10 -5.09 6.24 -12.66
C ILE A 10 -3.66 6.11 -13.19
N HIS A 11 -3.00 7.25 -13.32
CA HIS A 11 -1.60 7.35 -13.70
C HIS A 11 -0.81 6.67 -12.57
N LYS A 12 -0.36 5.44 -12.80
CA LYS A 12 0.75 4.87 -12.04
C LYS A 12 1.93 5.82 -12.31
N SER A 13 2.13 6.78 -11.42
CA SER A 13 3.32 7.62 -11.43
C SER A 13 4.51 6.69 -11.25
N ASP A 14 5.31 6.60 -12.30
CA ASP A 14 6.59 5.91 -12.29
C ASP A 14 7.41 6.51 -11.15
N PRO A 15 7.88 5.71 -10.15
CA PRO A 15 8.65 6.25 -9.02
C PRO A 15 9.95 6.96 -9.45
N SER A 16 10.37 6.80 -10.73
CA SER A 16 11.51 7.52 -11.32
C SER A 16 11.19 8.98 -11.69
N SER A 17 9.93 9.41 -11.69
CA SER A 17 9.51 10.76 -12.12
C SER A 17 9.22 11.72 -10.95
N ASP A 18 9.46 11.31 -9.71
CA ASP A 18 9.34 12.23 -8.56
C ASP A 18 10.48 13.26 -8.62
N PRO A 19 10.20 14.56 -8.84
CA PRO A 19 11.21 15.61 -8.95
C PRO A 19 12.11 15.69 -7.71
N ARG A 20 11.64 15.24 -6.55
CA ARG A 20 12.42 15.17 -5.32
C ARG A 20 13.48 14.06 -5.36
N LEU A 21 13.19 12.92 -5.99
CA LEU A 21 14.16 11.84 -6.16
C LEU A 21 15.24 12.23 -7.18
N VAL A 22 14.87 12.91 -8.25
CA VAL A 22 15.82 13.43 -9.26
C VAL A 22 16.74 14.49 -8.65
N GLU A 23 16.20 15.40 -7.84
CA GLU A 23 16.99 16.42 -7.13
C GLU A 23 17.92 15.80 -6.08
N MET A 24 17.49 14.75 -5.39
CA MET A 24 18.30 14.01 -4.44
C MET A 24 19.43 13.23 -5.13
N GLN A 25 19.18 12.62 -6.31
CA GLN A 25 20.20 11.97 -7.12
C GLN A 25 21.24 12.97 -7.65
N ALA A 26 20.80 14.15 -8.12
CA ALA A 26 21.69 15.22 -8.57
C ALA A 26 22.58 15.76 -7.43
N ASN A 27 22.02 15.86 -6.22
CA ASN A 27 22.79 16.26 -5.04
C ASN A 27 23.78 15.17 -4.58
N LEU A 28 23.47 13.88 -4.74
CA LEU A 28 24.39 12.78 -4.49
C LEU A 28 25.56 12.78 -5.50
N GLN A 29 25.30 13.03 -6.79
CA GLN A 29 26.35 13.17 -7.81
C GLN A 29 27.27 14.36 -7.55
N LYS A 30 26.73 15.51 -7.11
CA LYS A 30 27.54 16.66 -6.71
C LYS A 30 28.46 16.37 -5.52
N LEU A 31 27.99 15.50 -4.57
CA LEU A 31 28.81 15.06 -3.44
C LEU A 31 29.94 14.11 -3.88
N GLU A 32 29.71 13.21 -4.84
CA GLU A 32 30.75 12.34 -5.42
C GLU A 32 31.83 13.13 -6.16
N HIS A 33 31.45 14.14 -6.96
CA HIS A 33 32.41 15.04 -7.64
C HIS A 33 33.26 15.83 -6.66
N ARG A 34 32.71 16.27 -5.53
CA ARG A 34 33.43 16.98 -4.49
C ARG A 34 34.43 16.08 -3.77
N ASP A 35 34.09 14.81 -3.54
CA ASP A 35 34.97 13.80 -2.94
C ASP A 35 36.13 13.51 -3.88
N TRP A 36 35.95 13.46 -5.19
CA TRP A 36 37.00 13.29 -6.18
C TRP A 36 37.96 14.48 -6.23
N TRP A 37 37.46 15.72 -6.13
CA TRP A 37 38.29 16.92 -6.03
C TRP A 37 39.17 16.95 -4.77
N LEU A 38 38.59 16.54 -3.64
CA LEU A 38 39.36 16.46 -2.38
C LEU A 38 40.46 15.41 -2.45
N TRP A 39 40.19 14.25 -3.08
CA TRP A 39 41.19 13.23 -3.34
C TRP A 39 42.31 13.72 -4.26
N SER A 40 41.98 14.42 -5.34
CA SER A 40 42.97 15.00 -6.27
C SER A 40 43.86 16.02 -5.59
N MET A 41 43.27 16.89 -4.77
CA MET A 41 44.02 17.87 -3.96
C MET A 41 44.97 17.18 -2.95
N ALA A 42 44.48 16.13 -2.28
CA ALA A 42 45.32 15.36 -1.34
C ALA A 42 46.53 14.71 -2.04
N VAL A 43 46.32 14.16 -3.23
CA VAL A 43 47.40 13.56 -4.06
C VAL A 43 48.40 14.62 -4.50
N ILE A 44 47.96 15.79 -4.98
CA ILE A 44 48.81 16.91 -5.37
C ILE A 44 49.67 17.39 -4.19
N VAL A 45 49.06 17.55 -3.03
CA VAL A 45 49.74 17.95 -1.82
C VAL A 45 50.76 16.91 -1.38
N MET A 46 50.43 15.62 -1.49
CA MET A 46 51.35 14.51 -1.19
C MET A 46 52.56 14.49 -2.14
N LEU A 47 52.34 14.74 -3.43
CA LEU A 47 53.42 14.85 -4.44
C LEU A 47 54.36 16.02 -4.15
N LEU A 48 53.78 17.19 -3.81
CA LEU A 48 54.57 18.36 -3.43
C LEU A 48 55.40 18.14 -2.17
N LEU A 49 54.84 17.43 -1.19
CA LEU A 49 55.54 17.05 0.04
C LEU A 49 56.67 16.08 -0.24
N THR A 50 56.44 15.06 -1.07
CA THR A 50 57.47 14.08 -1.48
C THR A 50 58.60 14.79 -2.22
N PHE A 51 58.27 15.71 -3.12
CA PHE A 51 59.21 16.54 -3.83
C PHE A 51 60.08 17.39 -2.86
N ALA A 52 59.43 18.04 -1.88
CA ALA A 52 60.12 18.85 -0.87
C ALA A 52 61.09 18.02 0.01
N VAL A 53 60.65 16.80 0.43
CA VAL A 53 61.48 15.88 1.23
C VAL A 53 62.65 15.34 0.42
N VAL A 54 62.42 14.96 -0.85
CA VAL A 54 63.51 14.52 -1.76
C VAL A 54 64.54 15.65 -1.99
N SER A 55 64.06 16.86 -2.24
CA SER A 55 64.91 18.05 -2.41
C SER A 55 65.76 18.37 -1.17
N MET A 56 65.24 18.10 0.05
CA MET A 56 65.99 18.27 1.30
C MET A 56 67.06 17.19 1.51
N ASN A 57 66.79 15.93 1.13
CA ASN A 57 67.71 14.79 1.37
C ASN A 57 68.81 14.67 0.28
N PHE A 58 68.60 15.27 -0.88
CA PHE A 58 69.53 15.27 -1.99
C PHE A 58 69.93 16.69 -2.42
N PRO A 59 70.73 17.42 -1.59
CA PRO A 59 71.18 18.80 -1.89
C PRO A 59 71.97 18.95 -3.15
N GLY A 60 72.55 17.86 -3.66
CA GLY A 60 73.31 17.85 -4.91
C GLY A 60 72.50 18.02 -6.20
N LEU A 61 71.18 17.87 -6.14
CA LEU A 61 70.30 18.09 -7.28
C LEU A 61 69.93 19.57 -7.53
N ILE A 62 70.09 20.43 -6.50
CA ILE A 62 69.87 21.88 -6.61
C ILE A 62 71.08 22.56 -5.95
N LYS A 63 72.07 22.95 -6.76
CA LYS A 63 73.23 23.73 -6.32
C LYS A 63 72.80 25.18 -5.92
N VAL A 64 72.46 25.36 -4.66
CA VAL A 64 72.24 26.68 -4.08
C VAL A 64 73.06 26.81 -2.82
N ASP A 65 74.19 27.53 -2.94
CA ASP A 65 75.23 27.71 -1.95
C ASP A 65 75.02 28.93 -1.03
N ASP A 66 73.78 29.06 -0.44
CA ASP A 66 73.44 30.21 0.41
C ASP A 66 72.77 29.74 1.71
N GLN A 67 73.46 29.88 2.88
CA GLN A 67 72.94 29.51 4.20
C GLN A 67 71.64 30.17 4.56
N PHE A 68 71.37 31.37 4.06
CA PHE A 68 70.13 32.09 4.26
C PHE A 68 68.95 31.43 3.51
N PHE A 69 69.21 30.91 2.32
CA PHE A 69 68.23 30.20 1.50
C PHE A 69 67.86 28.87 2.12
N GLN A 70 68.79 28.10 2.68
CA GLN A 70 68.52 26.86 3.37
C GLN A 70 67.69 27.04 4.64
N ALA A 71 67.94 28.11 5.43
CA ALA A 71 67.15 28.40 6.62
C ALA A 71 65.67 28.83 6.28
N SER A 72 65.50 29.50 5.13
CA SER A 72 64.20 29.89 4.62
C SER A 72 63.41 28.72 4.07
N LEU A 73 64.08 27.81 3.34
CA LEU A 73 63.54 26.57 2.80
C LEU A 73 63.05 25.65 3.92
N ASN A 74 63.85 25.48 4.99
CA ASN A 74 63.44 24.64 6.15
C ASN A 74 62.23 25.16 6.90
N ARG A 75 62.03 26.50 6.93
CA ARG A 75 60.79 27.11 7.50
C ARG A 75 59.61 26.89 6.61
N ALA A 76 59.76 27.05 5.29
CA ALA A 76 58.71 26.79 4.31
C ALA A 76 58.23 25.35 4.31
N VAL A 77 59.16 24.37 4.38
CA VAL A 77 58.85 22.93 4.45
C VAL A 77 58.08 22.58 5.74
N ARG A 78 58.51 23.11 6.90
CA ARG A 78 57.77 22.91 8.15
C ARG A 78 56.37 23.51 8.11
N GLY A 79 56.22 24.67 7.52
CA GLY A 79 54.92 25.29 7.31
C GLY A 79 53.99 24.45 6.39
N LEU A 80 54.55 23.91 5.30
CA LEU A 80 53.84 23.03 4.38
C LEU A 80 53.39 21.73 5.06
N ILE A 81 54.28 21.08 5.87
CA ILE A 81 53.92 19.89 6.64
C ILE A 81 52.74 20.20 7.60
N GLY A 82 52.80 21.34 8.32
CA GLY A 82 51.71 21.76 9.20
C GLY A 82 50.38 21.95 8.45
N LEU A 83 50.43 22.60 7.29
CA LEU A 83 49.24 22.81 6.46
C LEU A 83 48.61 21.49 5.96
N VAL A 84 49.46 20.53 5.57
CA VAL A 84 49.03 19.20 5.14
C VAL A 84 48.37 18.43 6.27
N LEU A 85 48.95 18.47 7.47
CA LEU A 85 48.34 17.82 8.64
C LEU A 85 47.00 18.40 8.99
N ILE A 86 46.83 19.73 8.96
CA ILE A 86 45.54 20.42 9.19
C ILE A 86 44.53 20.03 8.11
N PHE A 87 44.97 20.01 6.84
CA PHE A 87 44.09 19.62 5.73
C PHE A 87 43.64 18.16 5.85
N ASN A 88 44.52 17.23 6.19
CA ASN A 88 44.17 15.83 6.42
C ASN A 88 43.20 15.68 7.60
N ALA A 89 43.43 16.34 8.72
CA ALA A 89 42.54 16.33 9.87
C ALA A 89 41.15 16.86 9.53
N TYR A 90 41.11 17.96 8.77
CA TYR A 90 39.84 18.54 8.27
C TYR A 90 39.10 17.56 7.33
N THR A 91 39.81 16.92 6.40
CA THR A 91 39.23 15.93 5.47
C THR A 91 38.65 14.74 6.20
N ILE A 92 39.38 14.20 7.19
CA ILE A 92 38.90 13.09 8.02
C ILE A 92 37.64 13.52 8.79
N TYR A 93 37.68 14.69 9.41
CA TYR A 93 36.51 15.24 10.12
C TYR A 93 35.27 15.35 9.21
N GLN A 94 35.47 15.88 8.01
CA GLN A 94 34.38 16.01 7.01
C GLN A 94 33.83 14.64 6.59
N GLN A 95 34.72 13.66 6.32
CA GLN A 95 34.27 12.32 5.95
C GLN A 95 33.50 11.60 7.06
N VAL A 96 33.93 11.74 8.32
CA VAL A 96 33.22 11.17 9.47
C VAL A 96 31.85 11.80 9.62
N THR A 97 31.77 13.13 9.48
CA THR A 97 30.52 13.87 9.61
C THR A 97 29.53 13.50 8.51
N VAL A 98 29.97 13.45 7.25
CA VAL A 98 29.13 13.03 6.12
C VAL A 98 28.65 11.58 6.27
N LYS A 99 29.53 10.66 6.70
CA LYS A 99 29.14 9.27 6.96
C LYS A 99 28.10 9.15 8.08
N ARG A 100 28.23 9.91 9.15
CA ARG A 100 27.24 9.96 10.24
C ARG A 100 25.89 10.47 9.71
N LEU A 101 25.90 11.59 9.00
CA LEU A 101 24.69 12.18 8.44
C LEU A 101 23.98 11.21 7.47
N ARG A 102 24.73 10.56 6.58
CA ARG A 102 24.17 9.55 5.66
C ARG A 102 23.51 8.38 6.42
N ARG A 103 24.14 7.89 7.50
CA ARG A 103 23.58 6.81 8.33
C ARG A 103 22.27 7.25 9.02
N ASP A 104 22.24 8.47 9.54
CA ASP A 104 21.06 8.98 10.23
C ASP A 104 19.91 9.23 9.22
N PHE A 105 20.22 9.73 8.04
CA PHE A 105 19.23 9.85 6.95
C PHE A 105 18.69 8.49 6.52
N SER A 106 19.55 7.49 6.31
CA SER A 106 19.12 6.14 5.93
C SER A 106 18.19 5.53 6.96
N LYS A 107 18.50 5.70 8.26
CA LYS A 107 17.62 5.23 9.34
C LYS A 107 16.28 5.93 9.33
N LYS A 108 16.24 7.26 9.19
CA LYS A 108 14.97 8.01 9.12
C LYS A 108 14.11 7.63 7.91
N ILE A 109 14.72 7.41 6.75
CA ILE A 109 14.00 6.95 5.55
C ILE A 109 13.37 5.58 5.82
N GLU A 110 14.10 4.65 6.43
CA GLU A 110 13.57 3.32 6.75
C GLU A 110 12.44 3.38 7.79
N GLU A 111 12.58 4.20 8.83
CA GLU A 111 11.52 4.44 9.81
C GLU A 111 10.25 5.02 9.15
N MET A 112 10.40 6.01 8.28
CA MET A 112 9.26 6.59 7.54
C MET A 112 8.60 5.57 6.62
N ARG A 113 9.39 4.72 5.94
CA ARG A 113 8.88 3.64 5.10
C ARG A 113 8.03 2.64 5.90
N ILE A 114 8.54 2.22 7.05
CA ILE A 114 7.81 1.30 7.94
C ILE A 114 6.49 1.93 8.42
N LEU A 115 6.52 3.21 8.82
CA LEU A 115 5.32 3.94 9.24
C LEU A 115 4.31 4.06 8.09
N GLN A 116 4.77 4.35 6.88
CA GLN A 116 3.91 4.45 5.71
C GLN A 116 3.25 3.11 5.36
N VAL A 117 3.99 2.01 5.38
CA VAL A 117 3.43 0.66 5.16
C VAL A 117 2.38 0.33 6.22
N ARG A 118 2.68 0.63 7.50
CA ARG A 118 1.71 0.43 8.59
C ARG A 118 0.46 1.29 8.42
N ALA A 119 0.60 2.55 8.03
CA ALA A 119 -0.54 3.45 7.81
C ALA A 119 -1.47 2.91 6.71
N VAL A 120 -0.91 2.46 5.58
CA VAL A 120 -1.68 1.84 4.48
C VAL A 120 -2.37 0.55 4.94
N GLU A 121 -1.69 -0.29 5.73
CA GLU A 121 -2.29 -1.51 6.26
C GLU A 121 -3.39 -1.21 7.29
N PHE A 122 -3.20 -0.22 8.17
CA PHE A 122 -4.24 0.25 9.08
C PHE A 122 -5.47 0.78 8.32
N GLU A 123 -5.25 1.57 7.27
CA GLU A 123 -6.34 2.08 6.43
C GLU A 123 -7.09 0.92 5.77
N ARG A 124 -6.36 -0.05 5.22
CA ARG A 124 -6.96 -1.25 4.62
C ARG A 124 -7.80 -2.04 5.62
N LEU A 125 -7.27 -2.34 6.80
CA LEU A 125 -7.99 -3.06 7.86
C LEU A 125 -9.19 -2.26 8.40
N ALA A 126 -9.10 -0.93 8.37
CA ALA A 126 -10.19 -0.06 8.77
C ALA A 126 -11.34 -0.03 7.76
N LEU A 127 -11.10 -0.31 6.48
CA LEU A 127 -12.11 -0.18 5.41
C LEU A 127 -12.61 -1.53 4.88
N PHE A 128 -11.76 -2.56 4.87
CA PHE A 128 -12.05 -3.83 4.21
C PHE A 128 -12.00 -5.01 5.16
N ASP A 129 -12.77 -6.05 4.85
CA ASP A 129 -12.65 -7.37 5.48
C ASP A 129 -11.36 -8.06 5.01
N SER A 130 -10.53 -8.49 5.95
CA SER A 130 -9.19 -9.03 5.66
C SER A 130 -9.22 -10.36 4.91
N LEU A 131 -10.30 -11.15 5.02
CA LEU A 131 -10.44 -12.44 4.37
C LEU A 131 -10.94 -12.31 2.93
N THR A 132 -11.98 -11.51 2.73
CA THR A 132 -12.72 -11.44 1.47
C THR A 132 -12.29 -10.28 0.57
N GLY A 133 -11.74 -9.22 1.15
CA GLY A 133 -11.39 -7.98 0.45
C GLY A 133 -12.57 -7.05 0.17
N LEU A 134 -13.78 -7.43 0.51
CA LEU A 134 -14.97 -6.56 0.45
C LEU A 134 -14.90 -5.49 1.54
N CYS A 135 -15.74 -4.45 1.42
CA CYS A 135 -15.93 -3.49 2.49
C CYS A 135 -16.32 -4.21 3.79
N ASN A 136 -15.85 -3.70 4.92
CA ASN A 136 -16.28 -4.23 6.22
C ASN A 136 -17.61 -3.58 6.65
N ARG A 137 -18.17 -4.10 7.75
CA ARG A 137 -19.44 -3.64 8.33
C ARG A 137 -19.48 -2.13 8.54
N ARG A 138 -18.41 -1.55 9.10
CA ARG A 138 -18.35 -0.12 9.41
C ARG A 138 -18.52 0.73 8.15
N VAL A 139 -17.79 0.40 7.08
CA VAL A 139 -17.90 1.12 5.81
C VAL A 139 -19.28 0.95 5.18
N ALA A 140 -19.87 -0.26 5.30
CA ALA A 140 -21.24 -0.49 4.81
C ALA A 140 -22.27 0.40 5.50
N GLU A 141 -22.21 0.51 6.83
CA GLU A 141 -23.10 1.34 7.62
C GLU A 141 -22.91 2.85 7.32
N GLU A 142 -21.66 3.32 7.24
CA GLU A 142 -21.35 4.71 6.86
C GLU A 142 -21.85 5.05 5.45
N ARG A 143 -21.64 4.13 4.48
CA ARG A 143 -22.06 4.33 3.10
C ARG A 143 -23.58 4.28 2.97
N LEU A 144 -24.24 3.38 3.67
CA LEU A 144 -25.70 3.27 3.71
C LEU A 144 -26.34 4.59 4.17
N ALA A 145 -25.82 5.16 5.26
CA ALA A 145 -26.33 6.45 5.77
C ALA A 145 -26.17 7.59 4.75
N ALA A 146 -25.01 7.64 4.07
CA ALA A 146 -24.75 8.64 3.05
C ALA A 146 -25.67 8.50 1.83
N GLU A 147 -25.89 7.27 1.35
CA GLU A 147 -26.74 7.01 0.18
C GLU A 147 -28.24 7.16 0.52
N ALA A 148 -28.68 6.83 1.73
CA ALA A 148 -30.03 7.12 2.20
C ALA A 148 -30.33 8.64 2.19
N ALA A 149 -29.40 9.43 2.72
CA ALA A 149 -29.51 10.89 2.66
C ALA A 149 -29.52 11.43 1.21
N ARG A 150 -28.74 10.82 0.31
CA ARG A 150 -28.71 11.16 -1.12
C ARG A 150 -30.03 10.80 -1.80
N SER A 151 -30.57 9.59 -1.53
CA SER A 151 -31.88 9.12 -2.03
C SER A 151 -32.98 10.08 -1.65
N VAL A 152 -33.04 10.52 -0.39
CA VAL A 152 -34.05 11.51 0.07
C VAL A 152 -33.92 12.84 -0.68
N ARG A 153 -32.68 13.32 -0.90
CA ARG A 153 -32.43 14.63 -1.54
C ARG A 153 -32.81 14.64 -3.01
N HIS A 154 -32.46 13.56 -3.74
CA HIS A 154 -32.59 13.52 -5.19
C HIS A 154 -33.76 12.68 -5.69
N GLY A 155 -34.45 11.95 -4.82
CA GLY A 155 -35.57 11.08 -5.19
C GLY A 155 -35.12 9.81 -5.97
N HIS A 156 -33.86 9.44 -5.91
CA HIS A 156 -33.36 8.21 -6.56
C HIS A 156 -33.64 6.97 -5.71
N PRO A 157 -34.02 5.85 -6.33
CA PRO A 157 -34.26 4.61 -5.60
C PRO A 157 -32.95 4.08 -5.01
N LEU A 158 -33.06 3.48 -3.82
CA LEU A 158 -31.96 2.84 -3.13
C LEU A 158 -32.45 1.48 -2.65
N THR A 159 -31.67 0.43 -2.90
CA THR A 159 -32.02 -0.93 -2.50
C THR A 159 -30.87 -1.54 -1.69
N VAL A 160 -31.23 -2.23 -0.61
CA VAL A 160 -30.30 -3.03 0.18
C VAL A 160 -30.68 -4.50 0.05
N ILE A 161 -29.65 -5.37 0.01
CA ILE A 161 -29.79 -6.83 -0.01
C ILE A 161 -28.96 -7.38 1.15
N SER A 162 -29.62 -8.08 2.09
CA SER A 162 -28.95 -8.91 3.10
C SER A 162 -28.84 -10.33 2.57
N ILE A 163 -27.64 -10.92 2.65
CA ILE A 163 -27.34 -12.26 2.13
C ILE A 163 -26.66 -13.06 3.21
N ASP A 164 -26.97 -14.35 3.28
CA ASP A 164 -26.38 -15.29 4.22
C ASP A 164 -26.10 -16.63 3.50
N LEU A 165 -24.93 -17.20 3.71
CA LEU A 165 -24.54 -18.47 3.09
C LEU A 165 -25.19 -19.64 3.81
N ASP A 166 -25.98 -20.40 3.08
CA ASP A 166 -26.70 -21.55 3.63
C ASP A 166 -25.72 -22.66 4.04
N GLN A 167 -25.99 -23.23 5.21
CA GLN A 167 -25.22 -24.37 5.76
C GLN A 167 -23.70 -24.11 5.89
N PHE A 168 -23.26 -22.85 5.96
CA PHE A 168 -21.84 -22.51 6.04
C PHE A 168 -21.12 -23.16 7.23
N LYS A 169 -21.80 -23.25 8.38
CA LYS A 169 -21.28 -23.99 9.54
C LYS A 169 -21.04 -25.47 9.21
N GLN A 170 -21.96 -26.12 8.49
CA GLN A 170 -21.79 -27.53 8.09
C GLN A 170 -20.61 -27.72 7.14
N ILE A 171 -20.36 -26.75 6.23
CA ILE A 171 -19.17 -26.78 5.37
C ILE A 171 -17.90 -26.73 6.24
N ASN A 172 -17.84 -25.83 7.22
CA ASN A 172 -16.70 -25.76 8.15
C ASN A 172 -16.52 -27.04 8.95
N ASP A 173 -17.60 -27.61 9.47
CA ASP A 173 -17.57 -28.81 10.30
C ASP A 173 -17.15 -30.07 9.49
N THR A 174 -17.51 -30.11 8.19
CA THR A 174 -17.23 -31.24 7.29
C THR A 174 -15.87 -31.14 6.62
N TYR A 175 -15.50 -29.97 6.11
CA TYR A 175 -14.30 -29.76 5.26
C TYR A 175 -13.22 -28.93 5.92
N GLY A 176 -13.48 -28.43 7.12
CA GLY A 176 -12.57 -27.55 7.87
C GLY A 176 -12.65 -26.08 7.49
N HIS A 177 -12.17 -25.23 8.36
CA HIS A 177 -12.22 -23.77 8.20
C HIS A 177 -11.53 -23.25 6.93
N LEU A 178 -10.49 -23.94 6.43
CA LEU A 178 -9.83 -23.56 5.17
C LEU A 178 -10.75 -23.70 3.95
N ALA A 179 -11.67 -24.69 3.97
CA ALA A 179 -12.70 -24.83 2.93
C ALA A 179 -13.71 -23.68 3.03
N GLY A 180 -14.20 -23.37 4.25
CA GLY A 180 -15.07 -22.23 4.49
C GLY A 180 -14.46 -20.90 4.04
N ASP A 181 -13.19 -20.66 4.32
CA ASP A 181 -12.47 -19.47 3.86
C ASP A 181 -12.44 -19.37 2.33
N ARG A 182 -12.28 -20.50 1.62
CA ARG A 182 -12.36 -20.52 0.15
C ARG A 182 -13.77 -20.23 -0.36
N VAL A 183 -14.80 -20.75 0.31
CA VAL A 183 -16.21 -20.44 0.01
C VAL A 183 -16.46 -18.95 0.13
N LEU A 184 -16.10 -18.33 1.26
CA LEU A 184 -16.26 -16.89 1.51
C LEU A 184 -15.53 -16.06 0.46
N LYS A 185 -14.28 -16.39 0.14
CA LYS A 185 -13.49 -15.70 -0.89
C LYS A 185 -14.08 -15.86 -2.30
N LYS A 186 -14.61 -17.02 -2.63
CA LYS A 186 -15.25 -17.25 -3.93
C LYS A 186 -16.54 -16.46 -4.04
N PHE A 187 -17.40 -16.53 -3.01
CA PHE A 187 -18.65 -15.79 -2.96
C PHE A 187 -18.42 -14.29 -3.09
N ALA A 188 -17.50 -13.74 -2.30
CA ALA A 188 -17.14 -12.32 -2.33
C ALA A 188 -16.71 -11.84 -3.73
N ARG A 189 -15.85 -12.60 -4.43
CA ARG A 189 -15.40 -12.27 -5.79
C ARG A 189 -16.56 -12.30 -6.80
N CYS A 190 -17.44 -13.30 -6.70
CA CYS A 190 -18.61 -13.38 -7.56
C CYS A 190 -19.56 -12.21 -7.30
N LEU A 191 -19.80 -11.88 -6.02
CA LEU A 191 -20.63 -10.75 -5.62
C LEU A 191 -20.09 -9.42 -6.16
N GLU A 192 -18.79 -9.17 -5.97
CA GLU A 192 -18.12 -7.95 -6.47
C GLU A 192 -18.20 -7.85 -8.01
N SER A 193 -18.05 -8.97 -8.73
CA SER A 193 -18.15 -9.00 -10.18
C SER A 193 -19.58 -8.84 -10.71
N ALA A 194 -20.59 -9.11 -9.89
CA ALA A 194 -22.02 -9.03 -10.26
C ALA A 194 -22.59 -7.63 -10.10
N ILE A 195 -21.98 -6.75 -9.33
CA ILE A 195 -22.45 -5.38 -9.06
C ILE A 195 -21.68 -4.33 -9.88
N ARG A 196 -22.21 -3.13 -9.96
CA ARG A 196 -21.58 -1.99 -10.64
C ARG A 196 -20.57 -1.30 -9.72
N LYS A 197 -19.69 -0.48 -10.27
CA LYS A 197 -18.72 0.33 -9.49
C LYS A 197 -19.39 1.35 -8.55
N SER A 198 -20.62 1.75 -8.85
CA SER A 198 -21.42 2.65 -8.01
C SER A 198 -21.99 1.95 -6.79
N ASP A 199 -22.18 0.63 -6.89
CA ASP A 199 -22.76 -0.19 -5.85
C ASP A 199 -21.67 -0.61 -4.83
N LEU A 200 -22.09 -1.14 -3.71
CA LEU A 200 -21.18 -1.58 -2.66
C LEU A 200 -21.54 -3.01 -2.24
N ALA A 201 -20.53 -3.85 -2.13
CA ALA A 201 -20.64 -5.14 -1.43
C ALA A 201 -19.78 -5.11 -0.16
N ALA A 202 -20.31 -5.65 0.92
CA ALA A 202 -19.65 -5.70 2.21
C ALA A 202 -19.86 -7.06 2.86
N ARG A 203 -18.91 -7.45 3.72
CA ARG A 203 -19.08 -8.57 4.65
C ARG A 203 -19.40 -8.02 6.02
N MET A 204 -20.57 -8.42 6.54
CA MET A 204 -21.06 -7.95 7.83
C MET A 204 -20.47 -8.74 9.00
N GLY A 205 -20.05 -9.96 8.77
CA GLY A 205 -19.42 -10.87 9.74
C GLY A 205 -19.79 -12.31 9.43
N GLY A 206 -18.95 -13.27 9.85
CA GLY A 206 -19.23 -14.69 9.62
C GLY A 206 -19.50 -15.01 8.14
N ASP A 207 -20.70 -15.45 7.86
CA ASP A 207 -21.28 -15.81 6.55
C ASP A 207 -22.27 -14.79 6.00
N GLU A 208 -22.39 -13.62 6.65
CA GLU A 208 -23.33 -12.56 6.31
C GLU A 208 -22.68 -11.50 5.38
N PHE A 209 -23.41 -11.15 4.32
CA PHE A 209 -23.01 -10.12 3.35
C PHE A 209 -24.14 -9.11 3.14
N LEU A 210 -23.73 -7.89 2.79
CA LEU A 210 -24.65 -6.80 2.44
C LEU A 210 -24.29 -6.26 1.07
N VAL A 211 -25.32 -5.99 0.25
CA VAL A 211 -25.16 -5.26 -1.01
C VAL A 211 -26.02 -4.02 -0.97
N LEU A 212 -25.42 -2.89 -1.33
CA LEU A 212 -26.09 -1.60 -1.48
C LEU A 212 -26.12 -1.25 -2.96
N LEU A 213 -27.31 -1.21 -3.55
CA LEU A 213 -27.54 -0.85 -4.94
C LEU A 213 -28.01 0.60 -5.01
N THR A 214 -27.16 1.45 -5.56
CA THR A 214 -27.45 2.88 -5.72
C THR A 214 -28.22 3.14 -7.00
N GLU A 215 -29.20 4.07 -6.95
CA GLU A 215 -30.04 4.43 -8.10
C GLU A 215 -30.70 3.20 -8.75
N CYS A 216 -31.13 2.25 -7.91
CA CYS A 216 -31.65 0.96 -8.35
C CYS A 216 -32.87 0.59 -7.51
N ASP A 217 -33.94 0.22 -8.17
CA ASP A 217 -35.12 -0.32 -7.52
C ASP A 217 -35.04 -1.84 -7.33
N THR A 218 -35.97 -2.38 -6.55
CA THR A 218 -35.99 -3.81 -6.18
C THR A 218 -36.26 -4.77 -7.34
N SER A 219 -36.77 -4.31 -8.47
CA SER A 219 -37.06 -5.17 -9.63
C SER A 219 -35.82 -5.77 -10.27
N HIS A 220 -34.66 -5.10 -10.14
CA HIS A 220 -33.41 -5.56 -10.71
C HIS A 220 -32.66 -6.57 -9.85
N VAL A 221 -33.07 -6.75 -8.57
CA VAL A 221 -32.37 -7.62 -7.63
C VAL A 221 -32.40 -9.07 -8.07
N HIS A 222 -33.54 -9.56 -8.55
CA HIS A 222 -33.67 -10.95 -8.99
C HIS A 222 -32.66 -11.31 -10.08
N ALA A 223 -32.49 -10.46 -11.09
CA ALA A 223 -31.52 -10.64 -12.15
C ALA A 223 -30.05 -10.59 -11.64
N LEU A 224 -29.77 -9.86 -10.56
CA LEU A 224 -28.48 -9.86 -9.91
C LEU A 224 -28.23 -11.20 -9.21
N LEU A 225 -29.19 -11.67 -8.41
CA LEU A 225 -29.05 -12.94 -7.67
C LEU A 225 -28.94 -14.16 -8.60
N GLU A 226 -29.66 -14.15 -9.73
CA GLU A 226 -29.54 -15.21 -10.74
C GLU A 226 -28.12 -15.29 -11.36
N ARG A 227 -27.42 -14.16 -11.51
CA ARG A 227 -26.02 -14.14 -11.98
C ARG A 227 -25.03 -14.76 -10.99
N LEU A 228 -25.42 -14.86 -9.73
CA LEU A 228 -24.62 -15.52 -8.68
C LEU A 228 -24.84 -17.03 -8.61
N ARG A 229 -25.81 -17.57 -9.36
CA ARG A 229 -26.17 -19.00 -9.36
C ARG A 229 -25.93 -19.65 -10.75
N PRO A 230 -25.46 -20.91 -10.83
CA PRO A 230 -24.93 -21.75 -9.76
C PRO A 230 -23.49 -21.37 -9.38
N MET A 231 -23.11 -21.65 -8.15
CA MET A 231 -21.75 -21.40 -7.64
C MET A 231 -21.21 -22.61 -6.89
N GLU A 232 -19.96 -22.98 -7.16
CA GLU A 232 -19.28 -24.07 -6.49
C GLU A 232 -17.78 -23.77 -6.30
N ILE A 233 -17.16 -24.48 -5.37
CA ILE A 233 -15.70 -24.55 -5.24
C ILE A 233 -15.26 -26.02 -5.34
N GLU A 234 -14.03 -26.24 -5.80
CA GLU A 234 -13.35 -27.53 -5.70
C GLU A 234 -12.39 -27.51 -4.51
N TYR A 235 -12.54 -28.47 -3.61
CA TYR A 235 -11.72 -28.63 -2.43
C TYR A 235 -11.46 -30.11 -2.14
N GLY A 236 -10.17 -30.51 -2.09
CA GLY A 236 -9.80 -31.92 -1.85
C GLY A 236 -10.37 -32.91 -2.88
N GLY A 237 -10.55 -32.48 -4.14
CA GLY A 237 -11.16 -33.30 -5.19
C GLY A 237 -12.69 -33.40 -5.13
N THR A 238 -13.34 -32.71 -4.18
CA THR A 238 -14.80 -32.70 -4.03
C THR A 238 -15.33 -31.34 -4.44
N LYS A 239 -16.44 -31.30 -5.21
CA LYS A 239 -17.17 -30.08 -5.55
C LYS A 239 -18.12 -29.73 -4.43
N ILE A 240 -17.95 -28.57 -3.83
CA ILE A 240 -18.79 -28.04 -2.76
C ILE A 240 -19.68 -26.95 -3.35
N PRO A 241 -21.01 -27.15 -3.41
CA PRO A 241 -21.94 -26.12 -3.86
C PRO A 241 -21.99 -24.99 -2.84
N ILE A 242 -22.13 -23.73 -3.33
CA ILE A 242 -22.34 -22.55 -2.50
C ILE A 242 -23.78 -22.10 -2.71
N CYS A 243 -24.59 -22.31 -1.70
CA CYS A 243 -25.97 -21.85 -1.65
C CYS A 243 -26.06 -20.63 -0.72
N PHE A 244 -27.02 -19.75 -0.98
CA PHE A 244 -27.29 -18.59 -0.15
C PHE A 244 -28.76 -18.23 -0.16
N SER A 245 -29.22 -17.66 0.94
CA SER A 245 -30.51 -17.00 1.10
C SER A 245 -30.32 -15.48 1.01
N ALA A 246 -31.32 -14.77 0.47
CA ALA A 246 -31.23 -13.34 0.30
C ALA A 246 -32.57 -12.66 0.60
N GLY A 247 -32.51 -11.55 1.34
CA GLY A 247 -33.64 -10.67 1.58
C GLY A 247 -33.30 -9.25 1.08
N TRP A 248 -34.24 -8.58 0.42
CA TRP A 248 -34.01 -7.24 -0.09
C TRP A 248 -35.22 -6.35 0.04
N VAL A 249 -34.96 -5.07 0.21
CA VAL A 249 -35.99 -4.03 0.30
C VAL A 249 -35.49 -2.73 -0.35
N GLY A 250 -36.39 -1.93 -0.83
CA GLY A 250 -36.16 -0.54 -1.24
C GLY A 250 -36.22 0.39 -0.04
N TYR A 251 -35.44 1.48 -0.07
CA TYR A 251 -35.47 2.52 0.96
C TYR A 251 -36.82 3.26 0.96
N GLU A 252 -37.40 3.44 2.13
CA GLU A 252 -38.63 4.19 2.33
C GLU A 252 -38.34 5.55 2.97
N LYS A 253 -38.92 6.61 2.43
CA LYS A 253 -38.67 7.97 2.92
C LYS A 253 -39.09 8.12 4.38
N GLY A 254 -38.16 8.52 5.21
CA GLY A 254 -38.35 8.78 6.63
C GLY A 254 -37.99 7.64 7.57
N GLU A 255 -37.57 6.49 7.04
CA GLU A 255 -36.98 5.42 7.88
C GLU A 255 -35.54 5.71 8.23
N THR A 256 -35.08 5.20 9.38
CA THR A 256 -33.67 5.21 9.75
C THR A 256 -32.91 4.10 9.03
N THR A 257 -31.59 4.19 8.97
CA THR A 257 -30.73 3.14 8.38
C THR A 257 -30.88 1.82 9.11
N GLU A 258 -31.10 1.84 10.42
CA GLU A 258 -31.33 0.64 11.23
C GLU A 258 -32.65 -0.03 10.87
N GLN A 259 -33.72 0.76 10.72
CA GLN A 259 -35.04 0.25 10.28
C GLN A 259 -34.99 -0.35 8.89
N PHE A 260 -34.22 0.29 7.99
CA PHE A 260 -34.01 -0.18 6.63
C PHE A 260 -33.32 -1.54 6.60
N LEU A 261 -32.21 -1.69 7.36
CA LEU A 261 -31.50 -2.98 7.51
C LEU A 261 -32.38 -4.04 8.17
N GLU A 262 -33.09 -3.69 9.24
CA GLU A 262 -33.98 -4.63 9.93
C GLU A 262 -35.07 -5.18 9.00
N ARG A 263 -35.62 -4.36 8.09
CA ARG A 263 -36.59 -4.82 7.07
C ARG A 263 -35.94 -5.82 6.10
N ALA A 264 -34.69 -5.57 5.67
CA ALA A 264 -33.98 -6.49 4.79
C ALA A 264 -33.72 -7.83 5.49
N ASP A 265 -33.30 -7.81 6.74
CA ASP A 265 -33.04 -9.01 7.54
C ASP A 265 -34.33 -9.82 7.80
N ARG A 266 -35.47 -9.15 8.00
CA ARG A 266 -36.77 -9.84 8.09
C ARG A 266 -37.13 -10.57 6.79
N THR A 267 -36.86 -9.97 5.64
CA THR A 267 -37.11 -10.64 4.35
C THR A 267 -36.15 -11.81 4.13
N LEU A 268 -34.90 -11.67 4.51
CA LEU A 268 -33.91 -12.77 4.51
C LEU A 268 -34.36 -13.94 5.41
N TYR A 269 -34.84 -13.64 6.62
CA TYR A 269 -35.34 -14.67 7.53
C TYR A 269 -36.53 -15.45 6.96
N VAL A 270 -37.44 -14.76 6.23
CA VAL A 270 -38.58 -15.43 5.55
C VAL A 270 -38.06 -16.32 4.42
N ASP A 271 -37.09 -15.88 3.63
CA ASP A 271 -36.48 -16.70 2.56
C ASP A 271 -35.82 -17.96 3.11
N LYS A 272 -35.06 -17.86 4.18
CA LYS A 272 -34.48 -19.00 4.90
C LYS A 272 -35.53 -20.01 5.39
N ARG A 273 -36.67 -19.55 5.92
CA ARG A 273 -37.73 -20.42 6.45
C ARG A 273 -38.62 -21.02 5.39
N SER A 274 -38.79 -20.39 4.25
CA SER A 274 -39.64 -20.88 3.14
C SER A 274 -39.08 -22.14 2.50
N GLY A 275 -37.86 -22.57 2.94
CA GLY A 275 -37.35 -23.90 2.73
C GLY A 275 -37.20 -24.24 1.25
N ARG A 276 -36.52 -23.42 0.45
CA ARG A 276 -35.88 -23.98 -0.73
C ARG A 276 -34.93 -25.05 -0.20
N LYS A 277 -35.31 -26.35 -0.42
CA LYS A 277 -34.47 -27.50 -0.08
C LYS A 277 -33.19 -27.34 -0.89
N HIS A 278 -32.22 -26.59 -0.35
CA HIS A 278 -30.89 -26.54 -0.90
C HIS A 278 -30.29 -27.94 -0.75
N GLU A 279 -29.76 -28.48 -1.83
CA GLU A 279 -29.12 -29.83 -1.85
C GLU A 279 -28.15 -29.94 -0.68
N ASN A 280 -28.24 -31.06 0.02
CA ASN A 280 -27.35 -31.36 1.14
C ASN A 280 -25.91 -31.22 0.72
N VAL A 281 -25.09 -30.59 1.55
CA VAL A 281 -23.65 -30.52 1.36
C VAL A 281 -23.12 -31.96 1.18
N PRO A 282 -22.40 -32.26 0.06
CA PRO A 282 -21.89 -33.59 -0.17
C PRO A 282 -20.96 -34.03 0.96
N VAL A 283 -21.16 -35.24 1.50
CA VAL A 283 -20.26 -35.80 2.50
C VAL A 283 -19.06 -36.43 1.77
N PRO A 284 -17.80 -36.15 2.17
CA PRO A 284 -16.64 -36.81 1.56
C PRO A 284 -16.76 -38.31 1.75
N VAL A 285 -16.63 -39.04 0.64
CA VAL A 285 -16.52 -40.52 0.68
C VAL A 285 -15.12 -40.80 1.22
N SER A 286 -15.07 -41.45 2.40
CA SER A 286 -13.86 -41.90 3.10
C SER A 286 -13.09 -42.94 2.33
#